data_6dd34a41ae867235d5d3c4aaf8dddbd9
#
_entry.id   6dd34a41ae867235d5d3c4aaf8dddbd9
#
_cell.length_a   1.000
_cell.length_b   1.000
_cell.length_c   1.000
_cell.angle_alpha   90.00
_cell.angle_beta   90.00
_cell.angle_gamma   90.00
#
_symmetry.space_group_name_H-M   'P 1'
#
loop_
_entity.id
_entity.type
_entity.pdbx_description
1 polymer ?
#
loop_
_entity_poly.entity_id
_entity_poly.type
_entity_poly.pdbx_seq_one_letter_code
_entity_poly.pdbx_strand_id
1 'polypeptide(L)'
;MNRFRRTFLLAGLLLAAAAIAGVAQPRLGHSATAPASADRTITVTGSGSVTAVPDRASFSFSVDTRGATASAALSSNADEAQAVVDALKNAGVAAADLQTTEVSLDPQTSQDGTKIIGYAASSSVSVTVPVGQAGAIVDAAVKAGADGVSGPSLDVSDQDALYAQALKNAVANAQSKAMALADASSLQLGAVQTVVEGSAPSPVVFGATAKAPDASGSVPIEPGSQEIDATVTVTYSAS
;
A
#
# COMPACT_ATOMS: atom_id res chain seq x y z
N MET A 1 9.67 0.23 63.25
CA MET A 1 10.19 1.18 64.25
C MET A 1 9.25 2.36 64.30
N ASN A 2 8.64 2.51 65.45
CA ASN A 2 8.09 3.68 66.12
C ASN A 2 6.90 4.39 65.50
N ARG A 3 5.66 4.19 66.05
CA ARG A 3 5.08 4.60 67.32
C ARG A 3 4.97 6.14 67.39
N PHE A 4 3.81 6.78 67.61
CA PHE A 4 2.99 6.95 68.82
C PHE A 4 1.80 7.89 68.45
N ARG A 5 0.55 7.56 68.74
CA ARG A 5 -0.27 7.79 69.94
C ARG A 5 -0.90 9.19 69.98
N ARG A 6 -2.27 9.21 69.87
CA ARG A 6 -3.28 9.44 70.95
C ARG A 6 -3.29 10.85 71.58
N THR A 7 -4.44 11.50 71.61
CA THR A 7 -5.36 11.69 72.75
C THR A 7 -6.42 12.75 72.42
N PHE A 8 -7.72 12.48 72.48
CA PHE A 8 -8.70 12.72 73.58
C PHE A 8 -8.86 14.16 74.07
N LEU A 9 -10.09 14.78 74.00
CA LEU A 9 -11.06 15.10 75.05
C LEU A 9 -11.95 16.27 74.61
N LEU A 10 -13.26 16.08 74.44
CA LEU A 10 -14.38 16.27 75.39
C LEU A 10 -14.80 17.72 75.67
N ALA A 11 -16.08 17.93 75.38
CA ALA A 11 -17.07 18.69 76.16
C ALA A 11 -17.31 20.17 75.86
N GLY A 12 -18.56 20.49 75.66
CA GLY A 12 -19.12 21.84 75.73
C GLY A 12 -20.54 21.95 75.11
N LEU A 13 -21.52 21.46 75.87
CA LEU A 13 -22.96 21.66 75.64
C LEU A 13 -23.34 23.10 75.98
N LEU A 14 -23.95 23.87 75.06
CA LEU A 14 -24.80 25.01 75.41
C LEU A 14 -25.91 25.23 74.40
N LEU A 15 -27.12 25.00 74.93
CA LEU A 15 -28.39 25.39 74.33
C LEU A 15 -28.53 26.90 74.27
N ALA A 16 -28.95 27.41 73.07
CA ALA A 16 -29.71 28.64 72.96
C ALA A 16 -30.67 28.57 71.77
N ALA A 17 -31.95 28.58 72.11
CA ALA A 17 -33.02 28.75 71.18
C ALA A 17 -33.10 30.19 70.70
N ALA A 18 -33.31 30.45 69.40
CA ALA A 18 -34.12 31.58 68.92
C ALA A 18 -34.31 31.58 67.39
N ALA A 19 -35.52 31.81 67.03
CA ALA A 19 -36.05 32.53 65.87
C ALA A 19 -36.02 31.87 64.49
N ILE A 20 -37.18 31.43 64.10
CA ILE A 20 -37.71 31.17 62.78
C ILE A 20 -37.57 32.49 61.94
N ALA A 21 -36.70 32.50 60.98
CA ALA A 21 -36.76 33.39 59.84
C ALA A 21 -36.79 32.51 58.59
N GLY A 22 -37.97 32.48 57.93
CA GLY A 22 -38.17 31.78 56.67
C GLY A 22 -37.33 32.43 55.58
N VAL A 23 -36.19 31.79 55.25
CA VAL A 23 -35.47 32.10 54.03
C VAL A 23 -35.99 31.20 52.97
N ALA A 24 -36.76 31.77 52.04
CA ALA A 24 -37.12 31.15 50.80
C ALA A 24 -35.85 30.83 50.00
N GLN A 25 -35.41 29.56 50.05
CA GLN A 25 -34.33 29.09 49.21
C GLN A 25 -34.83 29.07 47.77
N PRO A 26 -34.18 29.75 46.81
CA PRO A 26 -34.47 29.57 45.42
C PRO A 26 -34.14 28.08 45.10
N ARG A 27 -35.17 27.30 44.74
CA ARG A 27 -35.00 25.98 44.13
C ARG A 27 -34.25 26.23 42.82
N LEU A 28 -32.94 26.03 42.82
CA LEU A 28 -32.19 25.83 41.60
C LEU A 28 -32.78 24.61 40.92
N GLY A 29 -33.64 24.86 39.91
CA GLY A 29 -34.18 23.82 39.07
C GLY A 29 -32.98 23.14 38.39
N HIS A 30 -32.66 21.95 38.85
CA HIS A 30 -31.80 21.05 38.08
C HIS A 30 -32.64 20.68 36.87
N SER A 31 -32.42 21.38 35.76
CA SER A 31 -32.83 20.88 34.46
C SER A 31 -32.11 19.56 34.30
N ALA A 32 -32.78 18.44 34.60
CA ALA A 32 -32.32 17.14 34.19
C ALA A 32 -32.26 17.21 32.66
N THR A 33 -31.05 17.36 32.12
CA THR A 33 -30.81 17.11 30.71
C THR A 33 -31.23 15.71 30.45
N ALA A 34 -32.34 15.52 29.75
CA ALA A 34 -32.79 14.19 29.32
C ALA A 34 -31.59 13.52 28.66
N PRO A 35 -31.28 12.26 28.97
CA PRO A 35 -30.21 11.56 28.26
C PRO A 35 -30.53 11.65 26.78
N ALA A 36 -29.58 12.22 26.02
CA ALA A 36 -29.67 12.22 24.57
C ALA A 36 -29.97 10.76 24.18
N SER A 37 -31.06 10.54 23.46
CA SER A 37 -31.39 9.21 22.94
C SER A 37 -30.15 8.75 22.19
N ALA A 38 -29.47 7.72 22.70
CA ALA A 38 -28.32 7.16 22.00
C ALA A 38 -28.82 6.75 20.61
N ASP A 39 -28.37 7.46 19.58
CA ASP A 39 -28.72 7.14 18.20
C ASP A 39 -28.32 5.69 17.96
N ARG A 40 -29.31 4.83 17.68
CA ARG A 40 -29.03 3.43 17.35
C ARG A 40 -28.30 3.44 16.01
N THR A 41 -27.18 2.75 15.96
CA THR A 41 -26.37 2.64 14.74
C THR A 41 -25.97 1.20 14.48
N ILE A 42 -25.84 0.87 13.21
CA ILE A 42 -25.27 -0.39 12.75
C ILE A 42 -23.98 -0.04 12.01
N THR A 43 -22.86 -0.51 12.52
CA THR A 43 -21.55 -0.34 11.88
C THR A 43 -21.07 -1.69 11.36
N VAL A 44 -20.74 -1.74 10.10
CA VAL A 44 -20.26 -2.94 9.39
C VAL A 44 -19.03 -2.65 8.57
N THR A 45 -18.22 -3.69 8.40
CA THR A 45 -17.11 -3.66 7.44
C THR A 45 -17.50 -4.48 6.22
N GLY A 46 -17.43 -3.85 5.06
CA GLY A 46 -17.59 -4.49 3.76
C GLY A 46 -16.24 -4.68 3.08
N SER A 47 -16.12 -5.76 2.33
CA SER A 47 -14.99 -6.06 1.46
C SER A 47 -15.49 -6.28 0.04
N GLY A 48 -14.66 -5.90 -0.93
CA GLY A 48 -14.92 -6.14 -2.34
C GLY A 48 -13.61 -6.32 -3.07
N SER A 49 -13.62 -7.17 -4.09
CA SER A 49 -12.46 -7.41 -4.92
C SER A 49 -12.81 -7.37 -6.40
N VAL A 50 -11.78 -7.18 -7.22
CA VAL A 50 -11.82 -7.27 -8.68
C VAL A 50 -10.59 -8.02 -9.14
N THR A 51 -10.78 -9.01 -10.00
CA THR A 51 -9.68 -9.74 -10.62
C THR A 51 -9.37 -9.13 -11.98
N ALA A 52 -8.10 -8.88 -12.27
CA ALA A 52 -7.61 -8.40 -13.55
C ALA A 52 -6.42 -9.22 -14.04
N VAL A 53 -6.19 -9.21 -15.35
CA VAL A 53 -4.97 -9.78 -15.94
C VAL A 53 -3.99 -8.63 -16.15
N PRO A 54 -2.73 -8.72 -15.63
CA PRO A 54 -1.71 -7.73 -15.90
C PRO A 54 -1.49 -7.50 -17.39
N ASP A 55 -1.41 -6.26 -17.80
CA ASP A 55 -1.21 -5.83 -19.18
C ASP A 55 0.14 -5.12 -19.40
N ARG A 56 0.86 -4.80 -18.31
CA ARG A 56 2.17 -4.16 -18.32
C ARG A 56 3.21 -5.07 -17.66
N ALA A 57 4.42 -5.04 -18.23
CA ALA A 57 5.59 -5.76 -17.70
C ALA A 57 6.76 -4.79 -17.59
N SER A 58 7.38 -4.75 -16.42
CA SER A 58 8.56 -3.93 -16.15
C SER A 58 9.79 -4.82 -15.97
N PHE A 59 10.90 -4.41 -16.59
CA PHE A 59 12.20 -5.07 -16.49
C PHE A 59 13.28 -4.06 -16.11
N SER A 60 14.38 -4.55 -15.54
CA SER A 60 15.62 -3.83 -15.40
C SER A 60 16.72 -4.59 -16.15
N PHE A 61 17.41 -3.89 -17.03
CA PHE A 61 18.55 -4.41 -17.76
C PHE A 61 19.82 -3.78 -17.22
N SER A 62 20.83 -4.58 -16.85
CA SER A 62 22.14 -4.10 -16.40
C SER A 62 23.20 -4.27 -17.48
N VAL A 63 24.14 -3.33 -17.48
CA VAL A 63 25.35 -3.34 -18.32
C VAL A 63 26.54 -3.13 -17.38
N ASP A 64 27.48 -4.08 -17.40
CA ASP A 64 28.63 -4.14 -16.52
C ASP A 64 29.92 -4.13 -17.32
N THR A 65 30.77 -3.12 -17.13
CA THR A 65 32.04 -2.97 -17.84
C THR A 65 33.22 -2.85 -16.89
N ARG A 66 34.41 -3.14 -17.39
CA ARG A 66 35.67 -2.99 -16.65
C ARG A 66 36.68 -2.20 -17.45
N GLY A 67 37.54 -1.43 -16.73
CA GLY A 67 38.59 -0.65 -17.33
C GLY A 67 39.82 -0.51 -16.43
N ALA A 68 40.97 -0.28 -17.00
CA ALA A 68 42.18 -0.01 -16.25
C ALA A 68 42.12 1.33 -15.49
N THR A 69 41.29 2.26 -15.96
CA THR A 69 41.02 3.56 -15.34
C THR A 69 39.52 3.77 -15.18
N ALA A 70 39.15 4.64 -14.25
CA ALA A 70 37.77 5.02 -14.01
C ALA A 70 37.09 5.57 -15.30
N SER A 71 37.80 6.42 -16.02
CA SER A 71 37.31 6.99 -17.28
C SER A 71 37.08 5.94 -18.36
N ALA A 72 37.98 4.96 -18.50
CA ALA A 72 37.80 3.88 -19.47
C ALA A 72 36.62 2.99 -19.15
N ALA A 73 36.45 2.62 -17.87
CA ALA A 73 35.29 1.81 -17.43
C ALA A 73 33.95 2.53 -17.70
N LEU A 74 33.84 3.82 -17.33
CA LEU A 74 32.63 4.62 -17.56
C LEU A 74 32.36 4.87 -19.05
N SER A 75 33.40 5.13 -19.87
CA SER A 75 33.18 5.33 -21.30
C SER A 75 32.64 4.07 -21.97
N SER A 76 33.24 2.89 -21.70
CA SER A 76 32.70 1.62 -22.23
C SER A 76 31.28 1.35 -21.76
N ASN A 77 31.02 1.62 -20.49
CA ASN A 77 29.66 1.42 -19.93
C ASN A 77 28.64 2.32 -20.62
N ALA A 78 28.99 3.60 -20.86
CA ALA A 78 28.09 4.53 -21.52
C ALA A 78 27.79 4.09 -22.98
N ASP A 79 28.81 3.62 -23.72
CA ASP A 79 28.65 3.16 -25.09
C ASP A 79 27.76 1.89 -25.17
N GLU A 80 27.99 0.92 -24.29
CA GLU A 80 27.22 -0.32 -24.24
C GLU A 80 25.81 -0.07 -23.76
N ALA A 81 25.61 0.74 -22.71
CA ALA A 81 24.28 1.12 -22.23
C ALA A 81 23.47 1.88 -23.30
N GLN A 82 24.15 2.76 -24.07
CA GLN A 82 23.49 3.46 -25.19
C GLN A 82 23.06 2.49 -26.28
N ALA A 83 23.85 1.46 -26.58
CA ALA A 83 23.50 0.44 -27.56
C ALA A 83 22.24 -0.34 -27.11
N VAL A 84 22.14 -0.69 -25.81
CA VAL A 84 20.94 -1.33 -25.23
C VAL A 84 19.72 -0.40 -25.34
N VAL A 85 19.85 0.87 -24.95
CA VAL A 85 18.76 1.87 -25.05
C VAL A 85 18.27 2.03 -26.49
N ASP A 86 19.19 2.10 -27.45
CA ASP A 86 18.85 2.25 -28.86
C ASP A 86 18.17 1.01 -29.43
N ALA A 87 18.60 -0.19 -29.02
CA ALA A 87 17.94 -1.45 -29.39
C ALA A 87 16.52 -1.53 -28.84
N LEU A 88 16.30 -1.12 -27.58
CA LEU A 88 14.97 -1.06 -26.96
C LEU A 88 14.04 -0.09 -27.70
N LYS A 89 14.54 1.11 -28.05
CA LYS A 89 13.78 2.08 -28.86
C LYS A 89 13.44 1.53 -30.24
N ASN A 90 14.39 0.89 -30.90
CA ASN A 90 14.17 0.25 -32.20
C ASN A 90 13.19 -0.92 -32.13
N ALA A 91 13.09 -1.58 -30.99
CA ALA A 91 12.10 -2.61 -30.72
C ALA A 91 10.69 -2.05 -30.36
N GLY A 92 10.53 -0.70 -30.37
CA GLY A 92 9.26 -0.02 -30.20
C GLY A 92 8.98 0.51 -28.80
N VAL A 93 9.98 0.51 -27.91
CA VAL A 93 9.83 1.12 -26.57
C VAL A 93 9.84 2.64 -26.69
N ALA A 94 8.81 3.30 -26.15
CA ALA A 94 8.75 4.75 -26.14
C ALA A 94 9.79 5.32 -25.16
N ALA A 95 10.34 6.49 -25.49
CA ALA A 95 11.34 7.13 -24.61
C ALA A 95 10.81 7.43 -23.20
N ALA A 96 9.51 7.64 -23.05
CA ALA A 96 8.87 7.86 -21.75
C ALA A 96 8.80 6.60 -20.88
N ASP A 97 8.88 5.41 -21.49
CA ASP A 97 8.86 4.11 -20.81
C ASP A 97 10.27 3.57 -20.51
N LEU A 98 11.32 4.37 -20.78
CA LEU A 98 12.72 4.07 -20.52
C LEU A 98 13.26 4.99 -19.41
N GLN A 99 13.92 4.43 -18.42
CA GLN A 99 14.53 5.18 -17.33
C GLN A 99 15.88 4.57 -16.94
N THR A 100 16.95 5.36 -16.91
CA THR A 100 18.19 4.96 -16.25
C THR A 100 17.99 5.06 -14.76
N THR A 101 18.12 3.95 -14.05
CA THR A 101 17.83 3.86 -12.60
C THR A 101 19.08 3.86 -11.75
N GLU A 102 20.22 3.44 -12.33
CA GLU A 102 21.49 3.35 -11.62
C GLU A 102 22.67 3.60 -12.56
N VAL A 103 23.69 4.26 -12.04
CA VAL A 103 25.04 4.32 -12.60
C VAL A 103 26.01 4.26 -11.44
N SER A 104 26.87 3.24 -11.40
CA SER A 104 27.90 3.08 -10.36
C SER A 104 29.28 2.92 -10.96
N LEU A 105 30.30 3.24 -10.17
CA LEU A 105 31.70 3.04 -10.50
C LEU A 105 32.46 2.62 -9.25
N ASP A 106 33.05 1.44 -9.27
CA ASP A 106 33.71 0.85 -8.12
C ASP A 106 35.17 0.50 -8.46
N PRO A 107 36.15 0.85 -7.58
CA PRO A 107 37.51 0.41 -7.75
C PRO A 107 37.63 -1.10 -7.50
N GLN A 108 38.31 -1.78 -8.36
CA GLN A 108 38.68 -3.19 -8.19
C GLN A 108 40.03 -3.29 -7.50
N THR A 109 40.10 -3.95 -6.36
CA THR A 109 41.32 -4.12 -5.58
C THR A 109 41.95 -5.47 -5.82
N SER A 110 43.28 -5.56 -5.64
CA SER A 110 44.01 -6.83 -5.59
C SER A 110 43.50 -7.71 -4.46
N GLN A 111 43.77 -9.01 -4.53
CA GLN A 111 43.25 -10.01 -3.57
C GLN A 111 43.66 -9.72 -2.10
N ASP A 112 44.80 -9.03 -1.90
CA ASP A 112 45.30 -8.56 -0.61
C ASP A 112 44.74 -7.19 -0.18
N GLY A 113 43.87 -6.56 -1.04
CA GLY A 113 43.24 -5.26 -0.77
C GLY A 113 44.20 -4.06 -0.84
N THR A 114 45.47 -4.24 -1.21
CA THR A 114 46.48 -3.19 -1.07
C THR A 114 46.60 -2.29 -2.28
N LYS A 115 46.14 -2.70 -3.46
CA LYS A 115 46.30 -1.94 -4.73
C LYS A 115 44.98 -1.94 -5.51
N ILE A 116 44.68 -0.82 -6.14
CA ILE A 116 43.66 -0.74 -7.18
C ILE A 116 44.25 -1.34 -8.47
N ILE A 117 43.56 -2.36 -9.01
CA ILE A 117 43.98 -3.08 -10.23
C ILE A 117 43.10 -2.75 -11.44
N GLY A 118 42.02 -1.99 -11.25
CA GLY A 118 41.07 -1.56 -12.27
C GLY A 118 39.82 -0.94 -11.67
N TYR A 119 38.85 -0.71 -12.50
CA TYR A 119 37.54 -0.17 -12.15
C TYR A 119 36.45 -0.98 -12.84
N ALA A 120 35.34 -1.17 -12.15
CA ALA A 120 34.08 -1.69 -12.71
C ALA A 120 33.06 -0.56 -12.75
N ALA A 121 32.37 -0.40 -13.86
CA ALA A 121 31.25 0.49 -14.00
C ALA A 121 29.99 -0.36 -14.28
N SER A 122 28.88 -0.02 -13.66
CA SER A 122 27.60 -0.65 -13.90
C SER A 122 26.54 0.40 -14.13
N SER A 123 25.61 0.12 -15.04
CA SER A 123 24.41 0.93 -15.25
C SER A 123 23.19 0.04 -15.40
N SER A 124 22.03 0.57 -14.99
CA SER A 124 20.75 -0.12 -15.10
C SER A 124 19.73 0.75 -15.83
N VAL A 125 19.02 0.13 -16.76
CA VAL A 125 17.93 0.75 -17.52
C VAL A 125 16.63 -0.01 -17.21
N SER A 126 15.67 0.69 -16.63
CA SER A 126 14.32 0.18 -16.43
C SER A 126 13.45 0.47 -17.64
N VAL A 127 12.62 -0.50 -18.01
CA VAL A 127 11.67 -0.39 -19.11
C VAL A 127 10.31 -0.95 -18.70
N THR A 128 9.24 -0.30 -19.14
CA THR A 128 7.87 -0.78 -18.93
C THR A 128 7.18 -0.91 -20.29
N VAL A 129 6.70 -2.11 -20.60
CA VAL A 129 6.09 -2.42 -21.90
C VAL A 129 4.79 -3.22 -21.74
N PRO A 130 3.93 -3.28 -22.76
CA PRO A 130 2.83 -4.25 -22.79
C PRO A 130 3.36 -5.68 -22.66
N VAL A 131 2.66 -6.53 -21.89
CA VAL A 131 3.08 -7.92 -21.64
C VAL A 131 3.33 -8.69 -22.95
N GLY A 132 2.51 -8.46 -23.99
CA GLY A 132 2.67 -9.14 -25.29
C GLY A 132 3.99 -8.80 -26.04
N GLN A 133 4.70 -7.73 -25.64
CA GLN A 133 5.97 -7.33 -26.23
C GLN A 133 7.17 -7.76 -25.37
N ALA A 134 6.93 -8.17 -24.14
CA ALA A 134 7.92 -8.36 -23.12
C ALA A 134 9.06 -9.33 -23.53
N GLY A 135 8.73 -10.47 -24.12
CA GLY A 135 9.74 -11.43 -24.60
C GLY A 135 10.66 -10.86 -25.68
N ALA A 136 10.09 -10.15 -26.67
CA ALA A 136 10.87 -9.54 -27.74
C ALA A 136 11.82 -8.43 -27.22
N ILE A 137 11.38 -7.69 -26.19
CA ILE A 137 12.18 -6.64 -25.54
C ILE A 137 13.37 -7.24 -24.79
N VAL A 138 13.16 -8.34 -24.06
CA VAL A 138 14.26 -9.07 -23.39
C VAL A 138 15.28 -9.55 -24.43
N ASP A 139 14.82 -10.16 -25.51
CA ASP A 139 15.70 -10.63 -26.59
C ASP A 139 16.48 -9.49 -27.25
N ALA A 140 15.85 -8.33 -27.46
CA ALA A 140 16.50 -7.15 -28.03
C ALA A 140 17.61 -6.60 -27.13
N ALA A 141 17.33 -6.48 -25.83
CA ALA A 141 18.30 -5.99 -24.83
C ALA A 141 19.53 -6.91 -24.71
N VAL A 142 19.29 -8.23 -24.61
CA VAL A 142 20.39 -9.22 -24.51
C VAL A 142 21.25 -9.24 -25.79
N LYS A 143 20.63 -9.18 -26.97
CA LYS A 143 21.36 -9.09 -28.23
C LYS A 143 22.18 -7.80 -28.39
N ALA A 144 21.76 -6.72 -27.72
CA ALA A 144 22.46 -5.44 -27.73
C ALA A 144 23.58 -5.34 -26.70
N GLY A 145 23.75 -6.37 -25.82
CA GLY A 145 24.83 -6.42 -24.85
C GLY A 145 24.41 -6.19 -23.40
N ALA A 146 23.12 -6.32 -23.06
CA ALA A 146 22.74 -6.34 -21.65
C ALA A 146 23.30 -7.60 -20.97
N ASP A 147 24.06 -7.41 -19.88
CA ASP A 147 24.69 -8.49 -19.10
C ASP A 147 23.74 -9.14 -18.12
N GLY A 148 22.74 -8.38 -17.65
CA GLY A 148 21.74 -8.86 -16.72
C GLY A 148 20.33 -8.41 -17.05
N VAL A 149 19.37 -9.27 -16.71
CA VAL A 149 17.93 -9.00 -16.85
C VAL A 149 17.26 -9.36 -15.52
N SER A 150 16.53 -8.42 -14.96
CA SER A 150 15.71 -8.61 -13.75
C SER A 150 14.25 -8.29 -14.07
N GLY A 151 13.33 -9.12 -13.63
CA GLY A 151 11.90 -9.02 -13.92
C GLY A 151 11.33 -10.32 -14.52
N PRO A 152 10.09 -10.32 -15.03
CA PRO A 152 9.18 -9.17 -15.08
C PRO A 152 8.52 -8.84 -13.74
N SER A 153 8.30 -7.56 -13.47
CA SER A 153 7.25 -7.10 -12.56
C SER A 153 6.00 -6.83 -13.40
N LEU A 154 4.93 -7.52 -13.07
CA LEU A 154 3.68 -7.45 -13.83
C LEU A 154 2.69 -6.54 -13.12
N ASP A 155 2.02 -5.68 -13.86
CA ASP A 155 1.10 -4.68 -13.33
C ASP A 155 -0.08 -4.44 -14.27
N VAL A 156 -1.12 -3.81 -13.73
CA VAL A 156 -2.34 -3.44 -14.47
C VAL A 156 -2.34 -1.93 -14.67
N SER A 157 -2.49 -1.47 -15.92
CA SER A 157 -2.45 -0.04 -16.25
C SER A 157 -3.63 0.76 -15.65
N ASP A 158 -4.82 0.15 -15.51
CA ASP A 158 -6.04 0.79 -15.00
C ASP A 158 -6.30 0.49 -13.51
N GLN A 159 -5.25 0.42 -12.70
CA GLN A 159 -5.35 0.05 -11.28
C GLN A 159 -6.34 0.92 -10.50
N ASP A 160 -6.35 2.23 -10.72
CA ASP A 160 -7.27 3.15 -10.05
C ASP A 160 -8.75 2.88 -10.40
N ALA A 161 -9.05 2.56 -11.66
CA ALA A 161 -10.40 2.25 -12.10
C ALA A 161 -10.89 0.91 -11.52
N LEU A 162 -10.01 -0.08 -11.45
CA LEU A 162 -10.29 -1.37 -10.85
C LEU A 162 -10.47 -1.26 -9.32
N TYR A 163 -9.65 -0.45 -8.66
CA TYR A 163 -9.80 -0.16 -7.25
C TYR A 163 -11.12 0.54 -6.95
N ALA A 164 -11.51 1.53 -7.77
CA ALA A 164 -12.82 2.17 -7.65
C ALA A 164 -13.98 1.18 -7.82
N GLN A 165 -13.81 0.15 -8.67
CA GLN A 165 -14.81 -0.92 -8.80
C GLN A 165 -14.82 -1.82 -7.56
N ALA A 166 -13.66 -2.17 -7.00
CA ALA A 166 -13.55 -2.94 -5.77
C ALA A 166 -14.22 -2.20 -4.59
N LEU A 167 -14.04 -0.86 -4.49
CA LEU A 167 -14.74 -0.03 -3.51
C LEU A 167 -16.26 -0.08 -3.66
N LYS A 168 -16.79 -0.05 -4.87
CA LYS A 168 -18.24 -0.20 -5.10
C LYS A 168 -18.74 -1.57 -4.62
N ASN A 169 -18.00 -2.62 -4.89
CA ASN A 169 -18.30 -3.97 -4.41
C ASN A 169 -18.26 -4.04 -2.89
N ALA A 170 -17.29 -3.40 -2.25
CA ALA A 170 -17.15 -3.32 -0.79
C ALA A 170 -18.34 -2.61 -0.14
N VAL A 171 -18.79 -1.47 -0.71
CA VAL A 171 -19.97 -0.75 -0.22
C VAL A 171 -21.24 -1.59 -0.35
N ALA A 172 -21.43 -2.27 -1.49
CA ALA A 172 -22.58 -3.17 -1.67
C ALA A 172 -22.57 -4.34 -0.66
N ASN A 173 -21.39 -4.91 -0.40
CA ASN A 173 -21.21 -5.95 0.62
C ASN A 173 -21.52 -5.43 2.04
N ALA A 174 -21.04 -4.22 2.39
CA ALA A 174 -21.35 -3.57 3.67
C ALA A 174 -22.86 -3.36 3.81
N GLN A 175 -23.54 -2.88 2.78
CA GLN A 175 -24.99 -2.68 2.79
C GLN A 175 -25.75 -4.00 3.03
N SER A 176 -25.37 -5.06 2.33
CA SER A 176 -25.97 -6.38 2.52
C SER A 176 -25.80 -6.92 3.94
N LYS A 177 -24.61 -6.74 4.52
CA LYS A 177 -24.35 -7.11 5.93
C LYS A 177 -25.15 -6.27 6.90
N ALA A 178 -25.29 -4.95 6.65
CA ALA A 178 -26.07 -4.05 7.50
C ALA A 178 -27.56 -4.42 7.48
N MET A 179 -28.12 -4.75 6.31
CA MET A 179 -29.50 -5.23 6.19
C MET A 179 -29.71 -6.51 7.00
N ALA A 180 -28.84 -7.51 6.86
CA ALA A 180 -28.93 -8.76 7.59
C ALA A 180 -28.85 -8.56 9.12
N LEU A 181 -28.01 -7.63 9.59
CA LEU A 181 -27.92 -7.30 11.01
C LEU A 181 -29.16 -6.55 11.51
N ALA A 182 -29.72 -5.63 10.73
CA ALA A 182 -30.94 -4.92 11.05
C ALA A 182 -32.10 -5.90 11.21
N ASP A 183 -32.29 -6.81 10.25
CA ASP A 183 -33.32 -7.84 10.26
C ASP A 183 -33.19 -8.77 11.49
N ALA A 184 -31.99 -9.27 11.75
CA ALA A 184 -31.70 -10.14 12.89
C ALA A 184 -31.92 -9.45 14.24
N SER A 185 -31.80 -8.12 14.29
CA SER A 185 -31.99 -7.31 15.51
C SER A 185 -33.39 -6.71 15.62
N SER A 186 -34.30 -7.00 14.69
CA SER A 186 -35.59 -6.37 14.57
C SER A 186 -35.54 -4.84 14.52
N LEU A 187 -34.55 -4.31 13.82
CA LEU A 187 -34.36 -2.90 13.58
C LEU A 187 -34.59 -2.57 12.09
N GLN A 188 -34.95 -1.32 11.83
CA GLN A 188 -35.00 -0.83 10.45
C GLN A 188 -33.69 -0.13 10.11
N LEU A 189 -33.06 -0.54 9.01
CA LEU A 189 -31.84 0.12 8.50
C LEU A 189 -32.21 1.48 7.93
N GLY A 190 -31.55 2.53 8.44
CA GLY A 190 -31.75 3.90 8.00
C GLY A 190 -30.66 4.38 7.04
N ALA A 191 -30.45 5.70 7.02
CA ALA A 191 -29.48 6.34 6.13
C ALA A 191 -28.03 6.05 6.56
N VAL A 192 -27.13 6.12 5.58
CA VAL A 192 -25.70 6.12 5.82
C VAL A 192 -25.30 7.39 6.59
N GLN A 193 -24.63 7.23 7.71
CA GLN A 193 -24.09 8.34 8.52
C GLN A 193 -22.62 8.59 8.25
N THR A 194 -21.84 7.51 8.12
CA THR A 194 -20.39 7.61 7.91
C THR A 194 -19.93 6.50 7.00
N VAL A 195 -19.01 6.82 6.10
CA VAL A 195 -18.25 5.87 5.30
C VAL A 195 -16.78 6.17 5.52
N VAL A 196 -16.02 5.15 5.90
CA VAL A 196 -14.58 5.23 6.07
C VAL A 196 -13.95 4.17 5.20
N GLU A 197 -13.06 4.60 4.32
CA GLU A 197 -12.24 3.72 3.50
C GLU A 197 -11.16 3.08 4.39
N GLY A 198 -10.99 1.77 4.29
CA GLY A 198 -9.87 1.06 4.91
C GLY A 198 -8.58 1.31 4.12
N SER A 199 -7.44 0.95 4.70
CA SER A 199 -6.17 0.97 3.98
C SER A 199 -6.27 0.06 2.75
N ALA A 200 -5.86 0.59 1.58
CA ALA A 200 -5.77 -0.22 0.37
C ALA A 200 -4.73 -1.34 0.59
N PRO A 201 -5.11 -2.61 0.48
CA PRO A 201 -4.14 -3.70 0.51
C PRO A 201 -3.28 -3.67 -0.75
N SER A 202 -2.05 -4.17 -0.65
CA SER A 202 -1.23 -4.38 -1.85
C SER A 202 -1.86 -5.48 -2.71
N PRO A 203 -1.87 -5.34 -4.04
CA PRO A 203 -2.41 -6.35 -4.93
C PRO A 203 -1.74 -7.71 -4.72
N VAL A 204 -2.52 -8.77 -4.69
CA VAL A 204 -2.04 -10.15 -4.56
C VAL A 204 -1.98 -10.79 -5.95
N VAL A 205 -0.79 -11.25 -6.35
CA VAL A 205 -0.59 -11.93 -7.63
C VAL A 205 -0.85 -13.43 -7.45
N PHE A 206 -1.79 -13.98 -8.20
CA PHE A 206 -2.00 -15.42 -8.30
C PHE A 206 -1.26 -15.96 -9.53
N GLY A 207 -0.34 -16.89 -9.30
CA GLY A 207 0.37 -17.56 -10.40
C GLY A 207 -0.60 -18.30 -11.32
N ALA A 208 -0.47 -18.10 -12.64
CA ALA A 208 -1.19 -18.90 -13.62
C ALA A 208 -0.73 -20.37 -13.53
N THR A 209 -1.66 -21.31 -13.66
CA THR A 209 -1.30 -22.70 -13.96
C THR A 209 -0.65 -22.71 -15.35
N ALA A 210 0.65 -23.00 -15.38
CA ALA A 210 1.45 -22.98 -16.60
C ALA A 210 0.82 -23.85 -17.71
N LYS A 211 0.44 -23.22 -18.81
CA LYS A 211 0.16 -23.88 -20.07
C LYS A 211 1.51 -24.17 -20.75
N ALA A 212 1.68 -25.36 -21.31
CA ALA A 212 2.93 -25.73 -21.95
C ALA A 212 3.34 -24.66 -22.99
N PRO A 213 4.62 -24.25 -23.04
CA PRO A 213 5.07 -23.21 -23.95
C PRO A 213 4.98 -23.68 -25.40
N ASP A 214 4.35 -22.89 -26.25
CA ASP A 214 4.54 -22.97 -27.68
C ASP A 214 5.98 -22.57 -28.01
N ALA A 215 6.68 -23.35 -28.80
CA ALA A 215 8.10 -23.21 -29.13
C ALA A 215 8.35 -22.03 -30.08
N SER A 216 8.02 -20.80 -29.65
CA SER A 216 8.50 -19.57 -30.28
C SER A 216 9.74 -19.12 -29.50
N GLY A 217 10.85 -18.86 -30.19
CA GLY A 217 12.18 -18.66 -29.59
C GLY A 217 12.37 -17.42 -28.72
N SER A 218 11.31 -16.80 -28.22
CA SER A 218 11.34 -15.72 -27.23
C SER A 218 10.99 -16.23 -25.84
N VAL A 219 11.45 -15.55 -24.81
CA VAL A 219 11.14 -15.88 -23.40
C VAL A 219 9.62 -15.83 -23.18
N PRO A 220 8.94 -16.95 -22.82
CA PRO A 220 7.51 -16.93 -22.56
C PRO A 220 7.22 -16.19 -21.25
N ILE A 221 6.26 -15.25 -21.31
CA ILE A 221 5.83 -14.47 -20.12
C ILE A 221 4.33 -14.65 -19.96
N GLU A 222 3.96 -15.33 -18.88
CA GLU A 222 2.58 -15.60 -18.54
C GLU A 222 2.12 -14.60 -17.46
N PRO A 223 1.12 -13.76 -17.74
CA PRO A 223 0.75 -12.68 -16.82
C PRO A 223 0.02 -13.14 -15.54
N GLY A 224 -0.57 -14.34 -15.53
CA GLY A 224 -1.40 -14.78 -14.42
C GLY A 224 -2.63 -13.89 -14.21
N SER A 225 -3.10 -13.80 -12.97
CA SER A 225 -4.16 -12.87 -12.56
C SER A 225 -3.76 -12.16 -11.28
N GLN A 226 -4.26 -10.93 -11.12
CA GLN A 226 -4.03 -10.08 -9.96
C GLN A 226 -5.39 -9.75 -9.35
N GLU A 227 -5.52 -9.85 -8.02
CA GLU A 227 -6.72 -9.44 -7.30
C GLU A 227 -6.45 -8.09 -6.63
N ILE A 228 -7.39 -7.17 -6.83
CA ILE A 228 -7.38 -5.82 -6.25
C ILE A 228 -8.51 -5.78 -5.25
N ASP A 229 -8.16 -5.63 -3.97
CA ASP A 229 -9.10 -5.64 -2.86
C ASP A 229 -9.37 -4.23 -2.37
N ALA A 230 -10.59 -4.03 -1.84
CA ALA A 230 -10.97 -2.83 -1.12
C ALA A 230 -11.78 -3.17 0.12
N THR A 231 -11.64 -2.35 1.15
CA THR A 231 -12.38 -2.50 2.40
C THR A 231 -12.97 -1.16 2.81
N VAL A 232 -14.23 -1.16 3.24
CA VAL A 232 -14.91 0.03 3.75
C VAL A 232 -15.61 -0.29 5.07
N THR A 233 -15.61 0.67 5.97
CA THR A 233 -16.44 0.64 7.18
C THR A 233 -17.58 1.64 7.03
N VAL A 234 -18.81 1.17 7.14
CA VAL A 234 -20.02 1.98 6.95
C VAL A 234 -20.86 1.94 8.21
N THR A 235 -21.27 3.11 8.67
CA THR A 235 -22.20 3.28 9.79
C THR A 235 -23.52 3.78 9.26
N TYR A 236 -24.58 3.07 9.61
CA TYR A 236 -25.96 3.40 9.29
C TYR A 236 -26.72 3.81 10.55
N SER A 237 -27.71 4.70 10.42
CA SER A 237 -28.70 4.87 11.46
C SER A 237 -29.61 3.64 11.53
N ALA A 238 -30.18 3.36 12.70
CA ALA A 238 -31.12 2.27 12.90
C ALA A 238 -32.25 2.72 13.84
N SER A 239 -33.45 2.22 13.63
CA SER A 239 -34.63 2.56 14.44
C SER A 239 -35.44 1.31 14.80
#